data_985bf5a376aeb82b9a8eb92aa276525a
#
_entry.id   985bf5a376aeb82b9a8eb92aa276525a
#
_cell.length_a   1.000
_cell.length_b   1.000
_cell.length_c   1.000
_cell.angle_alpha   90.00
_cell.angle_beta   90.00
_cell.angle_gamma   90.00
#
_symmetry.space_group_name_H-M   'P 1'
#
loop_
_entity.id
_entity.type
_entity.pdbx_description
1 polymer ?
#
loop_
_entity_poly.entity_id
_entity_poly.type
_entity_poly.pdbx_seq_one_letter_code
_entity_poly.pdbx_strand_id
1 'polypeptide(L)'
;MARVKRGVTTHARHQKVIKAAKGYYGARKNLFTVATQAVEKASQYSYRDRRNKKRNFRGLWIQRINAGSRMYGLNYSMFMNGLKLAGIDIDRKILADIAVYEPLAFEELVSKAKSSIA
;
A
#
# COMPACT_ATOMS: atom_id res chain seq x y z
N MET A 1 -8.84 -7.47 -56.74
CA MET A 1 -9.47 -7.85 -55.48
C MET A 1 -8.91 -7.02 -54.33
N ALA A 2 -9.78 -6.41 -53.54
CA ALA A 2 -9.33 -5.63 -52.36
C ALA A 2 -8.76 -6.54 -51.29
N ARG A 3 -7.62 -6.19 -50.76
CA ARG A 3 -6.93 -6.93 -49.68
C ARG A 3 -6.78 -6.04 -48.46
N VAL A 4 -7.22 -6.54 -47.33
CA VAL A 4 -7.04 -5.83 -46.05
C VAL A 4 -5.56 -5.85 -45.68
N LYS A 5 -5.00 -4.67 -45.43
CA LYS A 5 -3.60 -4.51 -45.01
C LYS A 5 -3.60 -4.17 -43.55
N ARG A 6 -3.04 -5.04 -42.73
CA ARG A 6 -3.04 -4.91 -41.26
C ARG A 6 -1.65 -4.77 -40.64
N GLY A 7 -0.62 -4.53 -41.44
CA GLY A 7 0.74 -4.40 -40.96
C GLY A 7 0.92 -3.25 -39.96
N VAL A 8 0.29 -2.12 -40.22
CA VAL A 8 0.35 -0.95 -39.33
C VAL A 8 -0.32 -1.22 -37.97
N THR A 9 -1.51 -1.83 -37.99
CA THR A 9 -2.26 -2.15 -36.76
C THR A 9 -1.53 -3.18 -35.91
N THR A 10 -0.97 -4.21 -36.52
CA THR A 10 -0.20 -5.24 -35.85
C THR A 10 1.03 -4.64 -35.19
N HIS A 11 1.78 -3.82 -35.93
CA HIS A 11 2.97 -3.15 -35.42
C HIS A 11 2.63 -2.25 -34.23
N ALA A 12 1.55 -1.47 -34.31
CA ALA A 12 1.10 -0.60 -33.25
C ALA A 12 0.76 -1.38 -31.96
N ARG A 13 0.09 -2.52 -32.11
CA ARG A 13 -0.23 -3.38 -30.94
C ARG A 13 1.02 -3.98 -30.31
N HIS A 14 1.99 -4.42 -31.13
CA HIS A 14 3.26 -4.94 -30.64
C HIS A 14 4.08 -3.84 -29.93
N GLN A 15 4.11 -2.65 -30.49
CA GLN A 15 4.82 -1.51 -29.89
C GLN A 15 4.22 -1.09 -28.57
N LYS A 16 2.92 -1.20 -28.40
CA LYS A 16 2.26 -0.92 -27.10
C LYS A 16 2.83 -1.80 -26.00
N VAL A 17 2.99 -3.09 -26.26
CA VAL A 17 3.56 -4.04 -25.29
C VAL A 17 5.03 -3.73 -25.03
N ILE A 18 5.82 -3.50 -26.09
CA ILE A 18 7.26 -3.20 -25.96
C ILE A 18 7.50 -1.90 -25.20
N LYS A 19 6.69 -0.88 -25.43
CA LYS A 19 6.77 0.38 -24.67
C LYS A 19 6.45 0.18 -23.19
N ALA A 20 5.49 -0.68 -22.87
CA ALA A 20 5.18 -1.02 -21.49
C ALA A 20 6.31 -1.80 -20.80
N ALA A 21 7.18 -2.47 -21.60
CA ALA A 21 8.31 -3.25 -21.09
C ALA A 21 9.62 -2.45 -21.01
N LYS A 22 9.60 -1.14 -21.20
CA LYS A 22 10.80 -0.31 -21.12
C LYS A 22 11.51 -0.48 -19.77
N GLY A 23 12.83 -0.63 -19.82
CA GLY A 23 13.64 -0.81 -18.63
C GLY A 23 13.75 -2.25 -18.15
N TYR A 24 13.08 -3.19 -18.79
CA TYR A 24 13.16 -4.60 -18.42
C TYR A 24 14.50 -5.19 -18.88
N TYR A 25 14.95 -6.20 -18.16
CA TYR A 25 16.26 -6.79 -18.39
C TYR A 25 16.29 -7.64 -19.67
N GLY A 26 17.35 -7.47 -20.46
CA GLY A 26 17.67 -8.29 -21.62
C GLY A 26 16.57 -8.29 -22.68
N ALA A 27 16.23 -9.47 -23.18
CA ALA A 27 15.25 -9.66 -24.24
C ALA A 27 13.81 -9.28 -23.85
N ARG A 28 13.54 -9.15 -22.55
CA ARG A 28 12.21 -8.79 -22.07
C ARG A 28 11.75 -7.40 -22.51
N LYS A 29 12.67 -6.52 -22.84
CA LYS A 29 12.36 -5.18 -23.36
C LYS A 29 12.28 -5.11 -24.87
N ASN A 30 12.88 -6.07 -25.59
CA ASN A 30 13.09 -6.02 -27.03
C ASN A 30 12.22 -7.01 -27.82
N LEU A 31 12.10 -8.25 -27.35
CA LEU A 31 11.39 -9.30 -28.05
C LEU A 31 9.92 -9.32 -27.63
N PHE A 32 9.03 -9.21 -28.64
CA PHE A 32 7.59 -9.15 -28.38
C PHE A 32 7.07 -10.36 -27.59
N THR A 33 7.47 -11.57 -27.98
CA THR A 33 7.01 -12.80 -27.31
C THR A 33 7.38 -12.84 -25.83
N VAL A 34 8.60 -12.44 -25.51
CA VAL A 34 9.10 -12.40 -24.13
C VAL A 34 8.52 -11.19 -23.39
N ALA A 35 8.44 -10.04 -24.06
CA ALA A 35 7.88 -8.81 -23.49
C ALA A 35 6.41 -8.98 -23.12
N THR A 36 5.62 -9.70 -23.93
CA THR A 36 4.21 -9.99 -23.63
C THR A 36 4.09 -10.74 -22.31
N GLN A 37 4.87 -11.79 -22.12
CA GLN A 37 4.86 -12.56 -20.85
C GLN A 37 5.29 -11.72 -19.66
N ALA A 38 6.33 -10.91 -19.84
CA ALA A 38 6.84 -10.02 -18.78
C ALA A 38 5.80 -8.97 -18.37
N VAL A 39 5.14 -8.34 -19.34
CA VAL A 39 4.10 -7.32 -19.09
C VAL A 39 2.87 -7.94 -18.43
N GLU A 40 2.44 -9.13 -18.88
CA GLU A 40 1.33 -9.85 -18.26
C GLU A 40 1.62 -10.18 -16.80
N LYS A 41 2.83 -10.66 -16.51
CA LYS A 41 3.24 -10.96 -15.13
C LYS A 41 3.32 -9.70 -14.28
N ALA A 42 3.83 -8.61 -14.84
CA ALA A 42 3.86 -7.32 -14.16
C ALA A 42 2.45 -6.82 -13.80
N SER A 43 1.49 -7.02 -14.70
CA SER A 43 0.09 -6.66 -14.45
C SER A 43 -0.54 -7.50 -13.35
N GLN A 44 -0.25 -8.81 -13.31
CA GLN A 44 -0.69 -9.69 -12.25
C GLN A 44 -0.11 -9.26 -10.90
N TYR A 45 1.18 -8.92 -10.87
CA TYR A 45 1.84 -8.42 -9.65
C TYR A 45 1.24 -7.08 -9.22
N SER A 46 0.95 -6.18 -10.16
CA SER A 46 0.31 -4.89 -9.85
C SER A 46 -1.05 -5.09 -9.19
N TYR A 47 -1.87 -6.01 -9.71
CA TYR A 47 -3.17 -6.34 -9.12
C TYR A 47 -3.03 -6.86 -7.70
N ARG A 48 -2.17 -7.87 -7.51
CA ARG A 48 -1.92 -8.47 -6.20
C ARG A 48 -1.35 -7.44 -5.22
N ASP A 49 -0.38 -6.67 -5.66
CA ASP A 49 0.38 -5.77 -4.78
C ASP A 49 -0.41 -4.52 -4.40
N ARG A 50 -1.37 -4.08 -5.22
CA ARG A 50 -2.31 -3.04 -4.79
C ARG A 50 -3.12 -3.46 -3.57
N ARG A 51 -3.47 -4.73 -3.45
CA ARG A 51 -4.15 -5.30 -2.29
C ARG A 51 -3.20 -5.47 -1.12
N ASN A 52 -2.02 -5.99 -1.38
CA ASN A 52 -0.98 -6.15 -0.35
C ASN A 52 -0.50 -4.81 0.20
N LYS A 53 -0.47 -3.77 -0.62
CA LYS A 53 -0.10 -2.41 -0.20
C LYS A 53 -0.98 -1.93 0.95
N LYS A 54 -2.28 -2.15 0.86
CA LYS A 54 -3.23 -1.76 1.91
C LYS A 54 -2.92 -2.49 3.23
N ARG A 55 -2.66 -3.79 3.16
CA ARG A 55 -2.31 -4.60 4.32
C ARG A 55 -0.96 -4.18 4.91
N ASN A 56 0.01 -3.90 4.06
CA ASN A 56 1.35 -3.50 4.49
C ASN A 56 1.34 -2.14 5.19
N PHE A 57 0.60 -1.17 4.67
CA PHE A 57 0.44 0.12 5.32
C PHE A 57 -0.29 -0.01 6.65
N ARG A 58 -1.33 -0.82 6.71
CA ARG A 58 -2.02 -1.08 7.98
C ARG A 58 -1.08 -1.67 9.02
N GLY A 59 -0.24 -2.63 8.63
CA GLY A 59 0.79 -3.20 9.51
C GLY A 59 1.77 -2.14 10.00
N LEU A 60 2.21 -1.25 9.13
CA LEU A 60 3.10 -0.15 9.48
C LEU A 60 2.44 0.82 10.48
N TRP A 61 1.19 1.18 10.25
CA TRP A 61 0.46 2.06 11.16
C TRP A 61 0.32 1.43 12.54
N ILE A 62 0.00 0.15 12.59
CA ILE A 62 -0.11 -0.59 13.86
C ILE A 62 1.23 -0.61 14.59
N GLN A 63 2.35 -0.82 13.91
CA GLN A 63 3.67 -0.76 14.51
C GLN A 63 3.97 0.61 15.14
N ARG A 64 3.68 1.68 14.40
CA ARG A 64 3.90 3.05 14.87
C ARG A 64 3.04 3.39 16.08
N ILE A 65 1.77 3.02 16.03
CA ILE A 65 0.84 3.23 17.15
C ILE A 65 1.30 2.44 18.38
N ASN A 66 1.69 1.18 18.19
CA ASN A 66 2.18 0.32 19.26
C ASN A 66 3.45 0.89 19.90
N ALA A 67 4.40 1.33 19.08
CA ALA A 67 5.62 1.94 19.59
C ALA A 67 5.33 3.20 20.42
N GLY A 68 4.45 4.06 19.91
CA GLY A 68 4.05 5.28 20.62
C GLY A 68 3.32 5.00 21.94
N SER A 69 2.38 4.06 21.92
CA SER A 69 1.61 3.72 23.13
C SER A 69 2.46 3.04 24.19
N ARG A 70 3.44 2.25 23.80
CA ARG A 70 4.36 1.58 24.75
C ARG A 70 5.27 2.57 25.47
N MET A 71 5.58 3.71 24.88
CA MET A 71 6.31 4.78 25.56
C MET A 71 5.57 5.29 26.80
N TYR A 72 4.26 5.15 26.83
CA TYR A 72 3.37 5.58 27.91
C TYR A 72 2.80 4.41 28.74
N GLY A 73 3.32 3.20 28.51
CA GLY A 73 2.98 2.04 29.33
C GLY A 73 1.78 1.22 28.84
N LEU A 74 1.25 1.50 27.66
CA LEU A 74 0.18 0.70 27.06
C LEU A 74 0.69 -0.08 25.84
N ASN A 75 0.16 -1.29 25.62
CA ASN A 75 0.35 -1.98 24.37
C ASN A 75 -0.74 -1.55 23.36
N TYR A 76 -0.58 -1.97 22.11
CA TYR A 76 -1.52 -1.59 21.04
C TYR A 76 -2.97 -1.99 21.35
N SER A 77 -3.18 -3.22 21.80
CA SER A 77 -4.53 -3.74 22.06
C SER A 77 -5.23 -2.98 23.18
N MET A 78 -4.52 -2.69 24.25
CA MET A 78 -5.06 -1.91 25.36
C MET A 78 -5.36 -0.48 24.96
N PHE A 79 -4.47 0.13 24.19
CA PHE A 79 -4.66 1.50 23.67
C PHE A 79 -5.90 1.59 22.78
N MET A 80 -6.04 0.69 21.83
CA MET A 80 -7.20 0.68 20.92
C MET A 80 -8.50 0.39 21.66
N ASN A 81 -8.49 -0.52 22.62
CA ASN A 81 -9.64 -0.79 23.47
C ASN A 81 -10.01 0.44 24.30
N GLY A 82 -9.04 1.12 24.87
CA GLY A 82 -9.26 2.33 25.63
C GLY A 82 -9.87 3.45 24.80
N LEU A 83 -9.41 3.65 23.59
CA LEU A 83 -10.01 4.63 22.66
C LEU A 83 -11.45 4.27 22.32
N LYS A 84 -11.72 3.00 22.10
CA LYS A 84 -13.09 2.52 21.83
C LYS A 84 -14.02 2.79 23.00
N LEU A 85 -13.58 2.49 24.22
CA LEU A 85 -14.34 2.74 25.44
C LEU A 85 -14.56 4.23 25.69
N ALA A 86 -13.60 5.06 25.31
CA ALA A 86 -13.71 6.53 25.42
C ALA A 86 -14.60 7.15 24.34
N GLY A 87 -15.07 6.36 23.36
CA GLY A 87 -15.89 6.84 22.26
C GLY A 87 -15.11 7.62 21.21
N ILE A 88 -13.78 7.48 21.17
CA ILE A 88 -12.92 8.15 20.22
C ILE A 88 -12.77 7.25 18.99
N ASP A 89 -13.23 7.74 17.84
CA ASP A 89 -13.18 7.01 16.57
C ASP A 89 -12.23 7.74 15.61
N ILE A 90 -10.96 7.33 15.63
CA ILE A 90 -9.92 7.85 14.75
C ILE A 90 -9.28 6.65 14.04
N ASP A 91 -9.12 6.76 12.72
CA ASP A 91 -8.52 5.66 11.97
C ASP A 91 -7.02 5.49 12.29
N ARG A 92 -6.49 4.32 11.93
CA ARG A 92 -5.11 3.96 12.27
C ARG A 92 -4.08 4.79 11.54
N LYS A 93 -4.38 5.24 10.33
CA LYS A 93 -3.49 6.11 9.55
C LYS A 93 -3.25 7.43 10.29
N ILE A 94 -4.33 8.06 10.73
CA ILE A 94 -4.27 9.34 11.45
C ILE A 94 -3.58 9.15 12.80
N LEU A 95 -3.91 8.08 13.54
CA LEU A 95 -3.27 7.78 14.81
C LEU A 95 -1.76 7.56 14.66
N ALA A 96 -1.33 6.89 13.62
CA ALA A 96 0.09 6.68 13.33
C ALA A 96 0.81 7.99 13.03
N ASP A 97 0.18 8.88 12.28
CA ASP A 97 0.73 10.21 11.98
C ASP A 97 0.85 11.07 13.24
N ILE A 98 -0.17 11.06 14.08
CA ILE A 98 -0.14 11.77 15.38
C ILE A 98 0.97 11.22 16.26
N ALA A 99 1.15 9.92 16.31
CA ALA A 99 2.19 9.28 17.12
C ALA A 99 3.60 9.72 16.71
N VAL A 100 3.82 9.97 15.42
CA VAL A 100 5.14 10.36 14.90
C VAL A 100 5.36 11.87 14.94
N TYR A 101 4.37 12.65 14.51
CA TYR A 101 4.55 14.09 14.29
C TYR A 101 4.01 14.97 15.41
N GLU A 102 3.09 14.46 16.21
CA GLU A 102 2.44 15.21 17.30
C GLU A 102 2.45 14.41 18.60
N PRO A 103 3.63 14.24 19.25
CA PRO A 103 3.74 13.40 20.45
C PRO A 103 2.85 13.87 21.60
N LEU A 104 2.68 15.18 21.78
CA LEU A 104 1.85 15.73 22.87
C LEU A 104 0.37 15.38 22.68
N ALA A 105 -0.13 15.50 21.46
CA ALA A 105 -1.50 15.11 21.13
C ALA A 105 -1.72 13.61 21.33
N PHE A 106 -0.72 12.81 20.96
CA PHE A 106 -0.77 11.36 21.17
C PHE A 106 -0.79 11.01 22.65
N GLU A 107 0.01 11.70 23.48
CA GLU A 107 0.01 11.53 24.92
C GLU A 107 -1.37 11.80 25.54
N GLU A 108 -2.06 12.83 25.09
CA GLU A 108 -3.44 13.11 25.51
C GLU A 108 -4.38 11.97 25.19
N LEU A 109 -4.26 11.40 23.97
CA LEU A 109 -5.06 10.24 23.57
C LEU A 109 -4.77 9.02 24.44
N VAL A 110 -3.50 8.78 24.76
CA VAL A 110 -3.10 7.69 25.67
C VAL A 110 -3.69 7.91 27.06
N SER A 111 -3.65 9.13 27.57
CA SER A 111 -4.22 9.48 28.87
C SER A 111 -5.71 9.22 28.94
N LYS A 112 -6.45 9.59 27.89
CA LYS A 112 -7.87 9.33 27.77
C LYS A 112 -8.17 7.83 27.69
N ALA A 113 -7.36 7.08 26.94
CA ALA A 113 -7.48 5.63 26.85
C ALA A 113 -7.24 4.96 28.20
N LYS A 114 -6.22 5.38 28.95
CA LYS A 114 -5.93 4.87 30.29
C LYS A 114 -7.09 5.13 31.24
N SER A 115 -7.66 6.33 31.21
CA SER A 115 -8.80 6.70 32.06
C SER A 115 -10.02 5.84 31.77
N SER A 116 -10.23 5.46 30.53
CA SER A 116 -11.38 4.64 30.10
C SER A 116 -11.22 3.16 30.44
N ILE A 117 -9.99 2.67 30.53
CA ILE A 117 -9.68 1.28 30.91
C ILE A 117 -9.77 1.08 32.43
N ALA A 118 -9.38 2.09 33.17
CA ALA A 118 -9.34 2.04 34.64
C ALA A 118 -10.73 1.91 35.27
#